data_cd8bd499a624c2c9d99f62fb82dd0f14
#
_entry.id   cd8bd499a624c2c9d99f62fb82dd0f14
#
_cell.length_a   1.000
_cell.length_b   1.000
_cell.length_c   1.000
_cell.angle_alpha   90.00
_cell.angle_beta   90.00
_cell.angle_gamma   90.00
#
_symmetry.space_group_name_H-M   'P 1'
#
loop_
_entity.id
_entity.type
_entity.pdbx_description
1 polymer ?
#
loop_
_entity_poly.entity_id
_entity_poly.type
_entity_poly.pdbx_seq_one_letter_code
_entity_poly.pdbx_strand_id
1 'polypeptide(L)'
;GTETGYTIDTFAKPRLSLRANIISGNRSADSANLQTFNPLFPKGKYFGELTPVGPYNLINLLGAVGLKLSDQIAVYVQGGPYWRYSAHDAVYGLGGNIVRASDSDPGDTSSAHFIGTQLEFVVEWNPAREFAFLISYSKFAPGSFIRDTGPSETIHFFAAGAVFQF
;
A
#
# COMPACT_ATOMS: atom_id res chain seq x y z
N GLY A 1 5.89 10.54 -7.20
CA GLY A 1 4.68 9.76 -7.43
C GLY A 1 3.82 10.33 -8.54
N THR A 2 3.10 9.48 -9.21
CA THR A 2 2.14 9.86 -10.26
C THR A 2 0.88 9.01 -10.15
N GLU A 3 -0.25 9.61 -10.51
CA GLU A 3 -1.51 8.90 -10.68
C GLU A 3 -2.18 9.38 -11.96
N THR A 4 -2.68 8.44 -12.73
CA THR A 4 -3.49 8.70 -13.92
C THR A 4 -4.74 7.84 -13.88
N GLY A 5 -5.83 8.31 -14.49
CA GLY A 5 -7.07 7.54 -14.54
C GLY A 5 -8.03 8.07 -15.57
N TYR A 6 -8.92 7.20 -16.00
CA TYR A 6 -9.95 7.49 -16.97
C TYR A 6 -11.31 7.01 -16.45
N THR A 7 -12.32 7.86 -16.53
CA THR A 7 -13.71 7.54 -16.17
C THR A 7 -14.53 7.42 -17.45
N ILE A 8 -15.22 6.30 -17.61
CA ILE A 8 -16.08 6.04 -18.75
C ILE A 8 -17.48 6.59 -18.40
N ASP A 9 -18.02 7.46 -19.26
CA ASP A 9 -19.34 8.07 -19.04
C ASP A 9 -20.46 7.13 -19.51
N THR A 10 -20.71 6.10 -18.69
CA THR A 10 -21.75 5.09 -18.88
C THR A 10 -22.41 4.80 -17.53
N PHE A 11 -23.35 3.84 -17.51
CA PHE A 11 -23.93 3.31 -16.27
C PHE A 11 -22.81 2.88 -15.30
N ALA A 12 -22.98 3.19 -14.02
CA ALA A 12 -22.02 2.97 -12.95
C ALA A 12 -20.66 3.70 -13.09
N LYS A 13 -20.47 4.55 -14.11
CA LYS A 13 -19.28 5.40 -14.33
C LYS A 13 -17.96 4.70 -14.02
N PRO A 14 -17.62 3.59 -14.71
CA PRO A 14 -16.41 2.84 -14.45
C PRO A 14 -15.18 3.77 -14.51
N ARG A 15 -14.35 3.73 -13.47
CA ARG A 15 -13.07 4.45 -13.42
C ARG A 15 -11.91 3.46 -13.34
N LEU A 16 -11.02 3.55 -14.30
CA LEU A 16 -9.73 2.85 -14.28
C LEU A 16 -8.66 3.85 -13.82
N SER A 17 -7.79 3.45 -12.91
CA SER A 17 -6.65 4.27 -12.51
C SER A 17 -5.40 3.46 -12.27
N LEU A 18 -4.26 4.12 -12.44
CA LEU A 18 -2.94 3.57 -12.20
C LEU A 18 -2.13 4.59 -11.40
N ARG A 19 -1.57 4.16 -10.28
CA ARG A 19 -0.68 4.95 -9.43
C ARG A 19 0.69 4.28 -9.38
N ALA A 20 1.74 5.06 -9.58
CA ALA A 20 3.11 4.61 -9.43
C ALA A 20 3.87 5.54 -8.46
N ASN A 21 4.65 4.95 -7.55
CA ASN A 21 5.50 5.69 -6.63
C ASN A 21 6.91 5.10 -6.64
N ILE A 22 7.90 5.99 -6.53
CA ILE A 22 9.31 5.65 -6.34
C ILE A 22 9.80 6.50 -5.17
N ILE A 23 10.21 5.86 -4.10
CA ILE A 23 10.58 6.46 -2.83
C ILE A 23 11.98 5.96 -2.45
N SER A 24 12.92 6.87 -2.30
CA SER A 24 14.33 6.52 -2.09
C SER A 24 14.57 5.73 -0.80
N GLY A 25 15.57 4.86 -0.87
CA GLY A 25 16.17 4.14 0.25
C GLY A 25 17.67 4.38 0.30
N ASN A 26 18.30 3.93 1.37
CA ASN A 26 19.74 3.99 1.53
C ASN A 26 20.43 3.04 0.52
N ARG A 27 21.40 3.54 -0.23
CA ARG A 27 22.07 2.78 -1.29
C ARG A 27 23.26 1.93 -0.78
N SER A 28 23.73 2.18 0.43
CA SER A 28 24.80 1.46 1.05
C SER A 28 24.57 1.35 2.55
N ALA A 29 24.73 0.16 3.12
CA ALA A 29 24.64 -0.07 4.57
C ALA A 29 25.68 0.75 5.36
N ASP A 30 26.86 0.96 4.78
CA ASP A 30 27.98 1.66 5.41
C ASP A 30 28.00 3.17 5.15
N SER A 31 26.96 3.71 4.52
CA SER A 31 26.90 5.14 4.20
C SER A 31 26.67 5.98 5.46
N ALA A 32 27.55 6.95 5.70
CA ALA A 32 27.33 7.98 6.72
C ALA A 32 26.16 8.94 6.38
N ASN A 33 25.68 8.92 5.13
CA ASN A 33 24.60 9.75 4.65
C ASN A 33 23.27 8.99 4.68
N LEU A 34 22.29 9.49 5.40
CA LEU A 34 20.92 8.98 5.37
C LEU A 34 20.26 9.38 4.04
N GLN A 35 19.98 8.40 3.18
CA GLN A 35 19.38 8.61 1.86
C GLN A 35 17.92 8.12 1.78
N THR A 36 17.45 7.43 2.81
CA THR A 36 16.08 6.97 2.92
C THR A 36 15.15 8.17 3.08
N PHE A 37 14.18 8.29 2.17
CA PHE A 37 13.16 9.32 2.27
C PHE A 37 12.40 9.18 3.60
N ASN A 38 12.26 10.28 4.31
CA ASN A 38 11.52 10.34 5.56
C ASN A 38 10.34 11.33 5.40
N PRO A 39 9.10 10.84 5.27
CA PRO A 39 7.94 11.71 5.19
C PRO A 39 7.74 12.43 6.53
N LEU A 40 7.68 13.76 6.51
CA LEU A 40 7.48 14.58 7.70
C LEU A 40 6.11 14.34 8.35
N PHE A 41 5.10 14.01 7.53
CA PHE A 41 3.73 13.78 7.96
C PHE A 41 3.21 12.49 7.29
N PRO A 42 3.60 11.31 7.79
CA PRO A 42 3.14 10.05 7.23
C PRO A 42 1.62 9.94 7.42
N LYS A 43 0.90 9.84 6.32
CA LYS A 43 -0.55 9.68 6.32
C LYS A 43 -0.91 8.20 6.36
N GLY A 44 -1.83 7.79 7.22
CA GLY A 44 -2.42 6.46 7.18
C GLY A 44 -3.13 6.19 5.85
N LYS A 45 -3.32 4.93 5.50
CA LYS A 45 -4.01 4.48 4.29
C LYS A 45 -3.35 4.95 2.98
N TYR A 46 -2.02 5.07 2.97
CA TYR A 46 -1.27 5.55 1.81
C TYR A 46 -1.49 4.66 0.58
N PHE A 47 -1.61 3.36 0.81
CA PHE A 47 -1.74 2.33 -0.23
C PHE A 47 -3.02 1.51 -0.08
N GLY A 48 -3.96 1.94 0.74
CA GLY A 48 -5.23 1.27 1.04
C GLY A 48 -5.51 1.18 2.54
N GLU A 49 -6.56 0.49 2.93
CA GLU A 49 -6.95 0.29 4.33
C GLU A 49 -5.91 -0.57 5.10
N LEU A 50 -5.43 -1.66 4.47
CA LEU A 50 -4.24 -2.35 4.92
C LEU A 50 -3.01 -1.59 4.43
N THR A 51 -2.19 -1.10 5.33
CA THR A 51 -0.90 -0.46 5.02
C THR A 51 0.23 -1.37 5.50
N PRO A 52 0.59 -2.42 4.74
CA PRO A 52 1.58 -3.41 5.18
C PRO A 52 2.99 -2.84 5.23
N VAL A 53 3.24 -1.80 4.45
CA VAL A 53 4.52 -1.10 4.35
C VAL A 53 4.31 0.41 4.31
N GLY A 54 5.26 1.16 4.85
CA GLY A 54 5.27 2.62 4.82
C GLY A 54 5.94 3.20 3.57
N PRO A 55 5.84 4.52 3.37
CA PRO A 55 6.43 5.21 2.22
C PRO A 55 7.93 5.49 2.41
N TYR A 56 8.73 4.44 2.56
CA TYR A 56 10.18 4.45 2.75
C TYR A 56 10.80 3.34 1.91
N ASN A 57 11.91 3.60 1.23
CA ASN A 57 12.63 2.59 0.44
C ASN A 57 11.69 1.75 -0.44
N LEU A 58 10.79 2.37 -1.19
CA LEU A 58 9.67 1.69 -1.80
C LEU A 58 9.49 2.06 -3.27
N ILE A 59 9.21 1.07 -4.07
CA ILE A 59 8.62 1.21 -5.41
C ILE A 59 7.30 0.46 -5.38
N ASN A 60 6.22 1.07 -5.87
CA ASN A 60 4.97 0.36 -6.04
C ASN A 60 4.20 0.82 -7.28
N LEU A 61 3.39 -0.09 -7.80
CA LEU A 61 2.49 0.14 -8.92
C LEU A 61 1.12 -0.39 -8.53
N LEU A 62 0.14 0.50 -8.39
CA LEU A 62 -1.21 0.15 -7.97
C LEU A 62 -2.20 0.44 -9.09
N GLY A 63 -2.89 -0.60 -9.54
CA GLY A 63 -4.06 -0.48 -10.42
C GLY A 63 -5.34 -0.44 -9.60
N ALA A 64 -6.33 0.32 -10.06
CA ALA A 64 -7.66 0.32 -9.47
C ALA A 64 -8.77 0.38 -10.50
N VAL A 65 -9.88 -0.28 -10.16
CA VAL A 65 -11.15 -0.22 -10.88
C VAL A 65 -12.24 0.20 -9.89
N GLY A 66 -12.91 1.32 -10.16
CA GLY A 66 -14.01 1.83 -9.34
C GLY A 66 -15.32 1.86 -10.12
N LEU A 67 -16.42 1.64 -9.41
CA LEU A 67 -17.79 1.72 -9.95
C LEU A 67 -18.66 2.56 -9.01
N LYS A 68 -19.39 3.52 -9.56
CA LYS A 68 -20.41 4.27 -8.85
C LYS A 68 -21.78 3.62 -9.13
N LEU A 69 -22.22 2.71 -8.25
CA LEU A 69 -23.46 1.95 -8.45
C LEU A 69 -24.72 2.81 -8.27
N SER A 70 -24.63 3.83 -7.39
CA SER A 70 -25.65 4.84 -7.18
C SER A 70 -25.01 6.13 -6.66
N ASP A 71 -25.80 7.16 -6.35
CA ASP A 71 -25.29 8.37 -5.69
C ASP A 71 -24.83 8.11 -4.25
N GLN A 72 -25.26 7.00 -3.66
CA GLN A 72 -24.95 6.62 -2.29
C GLN A 72 -23.92 5.48 -2.18
N ILE A 73 -23.73 4.68 -3.24
CA ILE A 73 -22.91 3.46 -3.18
C ILE A 73 -21.81 3.51 -4.24
N ALA A 74 -20.58 3.41 -3.80
CA ALA A 74 -19.41 3.19 -4.63
C ALA A 74 -18.69 1.91 -4.20
N VAL A 75 -18.11 1.21 -5.16
CA VAL A 75 -17.26 0.04 -4.91
C VAL A 75 -15.97 0.18 -5.71
N TYR A 76 -14.87 -0.30 -5.16
CA TYR A 76 -13.62 -0.36 -5.91
C TYR A 76 -12.76 -1.54 -5.50
N VAL A 77 -11.96 -1.99 -6.45
CA VAL A 77 -10.91 -2.97 -6.26
C VAL A 77 -9.61 -2.28 -6.65
N GLN A 78 -8.62 -2.37 -5.78
CA GLN A 78 -7.28 -1.87 -6.07
C GLN A 78 -6.24 -2.88 -5.64
N GLY A 79 -5.07 -2.81 -6.26
CA GLY A 79 -3.95 -3.64 -5.83
C GLY A 79 -2.77 -3.56 -6.77
N GLY A 80 -1.71 -4.21 -6.34
CA GLY A 80 -0.49 -4.30 -7.10
C GLY A 80 0.73 -4.65 -6.28
N PRO A 81 1.88 -4.77 -6.93
CA PRO A 81 3.13 -5.18 -6.34
C PRO A 81 3.87 -4.04 -5.64
N TYR A 82 4.72 -4.45 -4.69
CA TYR A 82 5.63 -3.61 -3.91
C TYR A 82 7.04 -4.16 -3.99
N TRP A 83 8.03 -3.27 -4.18
CA TRP A 83 9.44 -3.59 -4.20
C TRP A 83 10.23 -2.64 -3.32
N ARG A 84 11.34 -3.10 -2.78
CA ARG A 84 12.35 -2.21 -2.19
C ARG A 84 13.04 -1.40 -3.31
N TYR A 85 13.23 -0.09 -3.09
CA TYR A 85 14.04 0.74 -3.97
C TYR A 85 15.51 0.31 -3.92
N SER A 86 16.02 0.08 -2.71
CA SER A 86 17.38 -0.40 -2.45
C SER A 86 17.35 -1.73 -1.70
N ALA A 87 18.15 -2.70 -2.12
CA ALA A 87 18.36 -3.95 -1.39
C ALA A 87 19.21 -3.78 -0.13
N HIS A 88 19.96 -2.69 0.00
CA HIS A 88 20.78 -2.37 1.16
C HIS A 88 20.02 -1.67 2.29
N ASP A 89 18.72 -1.49 2.13
CA ASP A 89 17.89 -0.79 3.09
C ASP A 89 16.68 -1.65 3.50
N ALA A 90 16.14 -1.36 4.69
CA ALA A 90 15.05 -2.11 5.30
C ALA A 90 13.69 -1.88 4.61
N VAL A 91 12.71 -2.69 4.97
CA VAL A 91 11.29 -2.40 4.79
C VAL A 91 10.76 -1.78 6.07
N TYR A 92 10.03 -0.68 5.92
CA TYR A 92 9.55 0.14 7.02
C TYR A 92 8.03 0.10 7.12
N GLY A 93 7.53 0.25 8.35
CA GLY A 93 6.13 0.54 8.61
C GLY A 93 5.79 2.02 8.39
N LEU A 94 4.53 2.37 8.55
CA LEU A 94 4.02 3.73 8.31
C LEU A 94 4.73 4.80 9.17
N GLY A 95 5.07 4.47 10.41
CA GLY A 95 5.76 5.37 11.35
C GLY A 95 7.28 5.41 11.20
N GLY A 96 7.86 4.77 10.18
CA GLY A 96 9.31 4.70 9.98
C GLY A 96 10.02 3.65 10.83
N ASN A 97 9.29 2.83 11.57
CA ASN A 97 9.86 1.68 12.28
C ASN A 97 10.24 0.58 11.28
N ILE A 98 11.36 -0.08 11.51
CA ILE A 98 11.77 -1.24 10.71
C ILE A 98 10.79 -2.39 10.94
N VAL A 99 10.16 -2.87 9.87
CA VAL A 99 9.30 -4.06 9.85
C VAL A 99 10.12 -5.29 9.48
N ARG A 100 11.06 -5.13 8.53
CA ARG A 100 11.98 -6.18 8.09
C ARG A 100 13.32 -5.55 7.75
N ALA A 101 14.38 -5.96 8.45
CA ALA A 101 15.74 -5.51 8.17
C ALA A 101 16.24 -6.05 6.83
N SER A 102 17.22 -5.38 6.23
CA SER A 102 17.89 -5.86 5.00
C SER A 102 18.75 -7.09 5.24
N ASP A 103 19.25 -7.23 6.47
CA ASP A 103 20.16 -8.27 6.98
C ASP A 103 19.70 -8.69 8.38
N SER A 104 18.60 -9.47 8.46
CA SER A 104 17.95 -9.79 9.75
C SER A 104 18.76 -10.75 10.62
N ASP A 105 19.69 -11.54 10.04
CA ASP A 105 20.62 -12.43 10.76
C ASP A 105 21.85 -12.72 9.88
N PRO A 106 23.03 -13.02 10.46
CA PRO A 106 24.16 -13.51 9.68
C PRO A 106 23.80 -14.84 9.01
N GLY A 107 23.33 -14.79 7.78
CA GLY A 107 22.82 -15.92 7.01
C GLY A 107 21.50 -15.67 6.26
N ASP A 108 20.68 -14.74 6.72
CA ASP A 108 19.37 -14.41 6.13
C ASP A 108 19.40 -13.10 5.30
N THR A 109 20.53 -12.82 4.65
CA THR A 109 20.63 -11.68 3.73
C THR A 109 19.94 -11.99 2.42
N SER A 110 18.99 -11.16 2.02
CA SER A 110 18.36 -11.26 0.71
C SER A 110 18.57 -10.01 -0.14
N SER A 111 19.12 -10.20 -1.33
CA SER A 111 19.19 -9.17 -2.37
C SER A 111 17.87 -8.97 -3.12
N ALA A 112 16.83 -9.74 -2.78
CA ALA A 112 15.53 -9.66 -3.44
C ALA A 112 14.86 -8.31 -3.18
N HIS A 113 14.34 -7.69 -4.24
CA HIS A 113 13.61 -6.43 -4.14
C HIS A 113 12.12 -6.63 -3.87
N PHE A 114 11.53 -7.75 -4.30
CA PHE A 114 10.09 -7.96 -4.27
C PHE A 114 9.57 -8.20 -2.85
N ILE A 115 8.80 -7.24 -2.32
CA ILE A 115 8.21 -7.29 -0.98
C ILE A 115 6.93 -8.12 -0.97
N GLY A 116 6.06 -7.95 -1.97
CA GLY A 116 4.78 -8.66 -2.04
C GLY A 116 3.76 -7.96 -2.91
N THR A 117 2.54 -8.49 -2.90
CA THR A 117 1.40 -7.96 -3.65
C THR A 117 0.20 -7.79 -2.74
N GLN A 118 -0.46 -6.64 -2.84
CA GLN A 118 -1.71 -6.35 -2.16
C GLN A 118 -2.87 -6.37 -3.14
N LEU A 119 -4.01 -6.87 -2.68
CA LEU A 119 -5.31 -6.73 -3.31
C LEU A 119 -6.30 -6.24 -2.26
N GLU A 120 -7.11 -5.27 -2.61
CA GLU A 120 -8.11 -4.68 -1.71
C GLU A 120 -9.43 -4.49 -2.43
N PHE A 121 -10.52 -4.81 -1.75
CA PHE A 121 -11.88 -4.54 -2.15
C PHE A 121 -12.52 -3.61 -1.13
N VAL A 122 -13.21 -2.55 -1.59
CA VAL A 122 -13.84 -1.55 -0.73
C VAL A 122 -15.26 -1.26 -1.21
N VAL A 123 -16.16 -1.16 -0.26
CA VAL A 123 -17.52 -0.65 -0.42
C VAL A 123 -17.68 0.61 0.42
N GLU A 124 -18.08 1.69 -0.21
CA GLU A 124 -18.47 2.94 0.42
C GLU A 124 -19.98 3.12 0.28
N TRP A 125 -20.63 3.47 1.39
CA TRP A 125 -22.06 3.74 1.43
C TRP A 125 -22.36 5.03 2.20
N ASN A 126 -22.92 6.01 1.51
CA ASN A 126 -23.26 7.33 2.03
C ASN A 126 -24.80 7.51 1.96
N PRO A 127 -25.59 6.94 2.91
CA PRO A 127 -27.05 6.96 2.86
C PRO A 127 -27.63 8.37 3.02
N ALA A 128 -26.92 9.26 3.70
CA ALA A 128 -27.25 10.67 3.89
C ALA A 128 -25.97 11.50 3.96
N ARG A 129 -26.09 12.83 3.94
CA ARG A 129 -24.92 13.73 4.00
C ARG A 129 -24.13 13.61 5.30
N GLU A 130 -24.84 13.26 6.37
CA GLU A 130 -24.30 13.15 7.73
C GLU A 130 -23.64 11.79 8.00
N PHE A 131 -23.86 10.78 7.15
CA PHE A 131 -23.40 9.41 7.37
C PHE A 131 -22.54 8.90 6.21
N ALA A 132 -21.37 8.39 6.56
CA ALA A 132 -20.52 7.64 5.64
C ALA A 132 -20.10 6.31 6.29
N PHE A 133 -20.26 5.23 5.56
CA PHE A 133 -19.87 3.89 5.96
C PHE A 133 -18.84 3.34 4.96
N LEU A 134 -17.87 2.60 5.48
CA LEU A 134 -16.87 1.91 4.69
C LEU A 134 -16.72 0.49 5.20
N ILE A 135 -16.68 -0.47 4.26
CA ILE A 135 -16.28 -1.85 4.54
C ILE A 135 -15.19 -2.20 3.55
N SER A 136 -14.10 -2.78 4.04
CA SER A 136 -13.02 -3.24 3.18
C SER A 136 -12.51 -4.62 3.58
N TYR A 137 -12.00 -5.32 2.58
CA TYR A 137 -11.22 -6.53 2.73
C TYR A 137 -9.92 -6.37 1.95
N SER A 138 -8.80 -6.62 2.61
CA SER A 138 -7.49 -6.57 1.98
C SER A 138 -6.74 -7.89 2.19
N LYS A 139 -5.98 -8.30 1.18
CA LYS A 139 -5.07 -9.43 1.22
C LYS A 139 -3.69 -8.98 0.80
N PHE A 140 -2.67 -9.32 1.59
CA PHE A 140 -1.27 -9.12 1.22
C PHE A 140 -0.57 -10.48 1.14
N ALA A 141 -0.01 -10.79 -0.04
CA ALA A 141 0.78 -11.98 -0.29
C ALA A 141 2.27 -11.61 -0.27
N PRO A 142 3.08 -12.21 0.64
CA PRO A 142 4.51 -11.92 0.76
C PRO A 142 5.30 -12.28 -0.50
N GLY A 143 6.24 -11.40 -0.86
CA GLY A 143 7.20 -11.59 -1.95
C GLY A 143 8.46 -12.35 -1.52
N SER A 144 9.42 -12.46 -2.45
CA SER A 144 10.67 -13.17 -2.21
C SER A 144 11.44 -12.59 -1.02
N PHE A 145 11.59 -11.27 -0.93
CA PHE A 145 12.31 -10.66 0.18
C PHE A 145 11.75 -11.06 1.56
N ILE A 146 10.43 -11.00 1.73
CA ILE A 146 9.80 -11.36 3.01
C ILE A 146 9.97 -12.86 3.30
N ARG A 147 9.85 -13.72 2.28
CA ARG A 147 10.04 -15.18 2.43
C ARG A 147 11.47 -15.56 2.75
N ASP A 148 12.44 -14.87 2.18
CA ASP A 148 13.86 -15.16 2.37
C ASP A 148 14.39 -14.68 3.73
N THR A 149 13.69 -13.72 4.37
CA THR A 149 14.18 -13.04 5.58
C THR A 149 13.35 -13.31 6.84
N GLY A 150 12.50 -14.34 6.85
CA GLY A 150 11.80 -14.80 8.06
C GLY A 150 10.32 -15.12 7.83
N PRO A 151 9.46 -15.05 8.86
CA PRO A 151 8.04 -15.40 8.75
C PRO A 151 7.35 -14.68 7.61
N SER A 152 6.57 -15.42 6.81
CA SER A 152 6.03 -14.94 5.53
C SER A 152 4.58 -15.35 5.31
N GLU A 153 3.78 -15.23 6.36
CA GLU A 153 2.36 -15.55 6.27
C GLU A 153 1.59 -14.51 5.42
N THR A 154 0.58 -14.99 4.71
CA THR A 154 -0.36 -14.10 4.01
C THR A 154 -1.20 -13.35 5.02
N ILE A 155 -1.31 -12.04 4.87
CA ILE A 155 -2.13 -11.18 5.74
C ILE A 155 -3.52 -11.04 5.11
N HIS A 156 -4.54 -11.30 5.92
CA HIS A 156 -5.94 -11.00 5.62
C HIS A 156 -6.42 -9.93 6.59
N PHE A 157 -7.00 -8.87 6.07
CA PHE A 157 -7.42 -7.72 6.87
C PHE A 157 -8.83 -7.30 6.51
N PHE A 158 -9.66 -7.09 7.53
CA PHE A 158 -11.00 -6.53 7.41
C PHE A 158 -11.06 -5.20 8.15
N ALA A 159 -11.65 -4.20 7.54
CA ALA A 159 -11.98 -2.95 8.19
C ALA A 159 -13.45 -2.59 7.96
N ALA A 160 -14.06 -2.01 8.99
CA ALA A 160 -15.37 -1.37 8.92
C ALA A 160 -15.28 -0.02 9.62
N GLY A 161 -15.78 1.01 8.99
CA GLY A 161 -15.77 2.38 9.50
C GLY A 161 -17.14 3.04 9.35
N ALA A 162 -17.49 3.89 10.30
CA ALA A 162 -18.63 4.77 10.22
C ALA A 162 -18.19 6.18 10.62
N VAL A 163 -18.60 7.18 9.85
CA VAL A 163 -18.35 8.59 10.12
C VAL A 163 -19.70 9.29 10.20
N PHE A 164 -19.87 10.07 11.25
CA PHE A 164 -21.00 10.98 11.42
C PHE A 164 -20.48 12.42 11.41
N GLN A 165 -21.10 13.28 10.59
CA GLN A 165 -20.77 14.70 10.48
C GLN A 165 -22.01 15.52 10.87
N PHE A 166 -21.86 16.47 11.74
CA PHE A 166 -22.91 17.37 12.22
C PHE A 166 -22.55 18.84 11.99
#